data_745ce5c161fa813a8291d99429207b5f
#
_entry.id   745ce5c161fa813a8291d99429207b5f
#
_cell.length_a   1.000
_cell.length_b   1.000
_cell.length_c   1.000
_cell.angle_alpha   90.00
_cell.angle_beta   90.00
_cell.angle_gamma   90.00
#
_symmetry.space_group_name_H-M   'P 1'
#
loop_
_entity.id
_entity.type
_entity.pdbx_description
1 polymer ?
#
loop_
_entity_poly.entity_id
_entity_poly.type
_entity_poly.pdbx_seq_one_letter_code
_entity_poly.pdbx_strand_id
1 'polypeptide(L)'
;FKQKKMEYFETKFKIEGDESLISTAADLLTDMAAECGFEAFTGENNELTGYAQVDLYDQEALNNLIEEFPLKGVTITYTTKKAPNENWNKQWEDNGFDPIEIGDKCVIYDAKHTTPEEHTDDKRMSIFIEAQQAFGTGTHETTQMIVEQLTGMNLKDKNVLDCGCGTGILGIVAAKLGAEKVVAYDIDEWSVENTKHNATLNCVGEHIDVLHGNATVLNHVSGVFDVVLANINRNILLNDMGEFCQAMRHGTTLIISGFYKEDMALLIDGAEKHDLYNTKNMFKGEWACMVFTYK
;
A
#
# COMPACT_ATOMS: atom_id res chain seq x y z
N PHE A 1 -23.72 -7.37 -14.01
CA PHE A 1 -22.45 -7.55 -14.76
C PHE A 1 -21.67 -8.66 -14.07
N LYS A 2 -21.30 -9.73 -14.80
CA LYS A 2 -20.40 -10.77 -14.26
C LYS A 2 -19.01 -10.15 -14.15
N GLN A 3 -18.49 -9.96 -12.94
CA GLN A 3 -17.10 -9.59 -12.68
C GLN A 3 -16.17 -10.56 -13.42
N LYS A 4 -15.26 -10.03 -14.24
CA LYS A 4 -14.18 -10.82 -14.87
C LYS A 4 -13.18 -11.10 -13.74
N LYS A 5 -13.20 -12.34 -13.22
CA LYS A 5 -12.28 -12.78 -12.18
C LYS A 5 -10.86 -12.70 -12.74
N MET A 6 -9.97 -11.93 -12.11
CA MET A 6 -8.55 -11.91 -12.51
C MET A 6 -7.95 -13.29 -12.29
N GLU A 7 -7.33 -13.80 -13.32
CA GLU A 7 -6.68 -15.11 -13.34
C GLU A 7 -5.17 -14.90 -13.50
N TYR A 8 -4.38 -15.67 -12.78
CA TYR A 8 -2.93 -15.57 -12.80
C TYR A 8 -2.30 -16.85 -13.36
N PHE A 9 -1.13 -16.67 -13.99
CA PHE A 9 -0.16 -17.72 -14.19
C PHE A 9 0.85 -17.71 -13.04
N GLU A 10 1.19 -18.90 -12.55
CA GLU A 10 2.30 -19.17 -11.64
C GLU A 10 3.41 -19.79 -12.46
N THR A 11 4.58 -19.15 -12.48
CA THR A 11 5.77 -19.65 -13.18
C THR A 11 6.87 -19.93 -12.17
N LYS A 12 7.26 -21.19 -12.08
CA LYS A 12 8.39 -21.61 -11.24
C LYS A 12 9.66 -21.60 -12.06
N PHE A 13 10.60 -20.79 -11.63
CA PHE A 13 11.94 -20.69 -12.22
C PHE A 13 12.93 -21.48 -11.37
N LYS A 14 13.85 -22.18 -12.04
CA LYS A 14 15.00 -22.83 -11.42
C LYS A 14 16.26 -22.29 -12.07
N ILE A 15 17.16 -21.74 -11.26
CA ILE A 15 18.44 -21.17 -11.67
C ILE A 15 19.54 -22.15 -11.26
N GLU A 16 20.30 -22.64 -12.23
CA GLU A 16 21.43 -23.59 -12.02
C GLU A 16 22.71 -22.99 -12.59
N GLY A 17 23.83 -23.21 -11.92
CA GLY A 17 25.15 -22.74 -12.38
C GLY A 17 26.09 -22.40 -11.24
N ASP A 18 26.99 -21.45 -11.47
CA ASP A 18 27.95 -20.99 -10.46
C ASP A 18 27.25 -20.37 -9.25
N GLU A 19 27.45 -20.92 -8.05
CA GLU A 19 26.83 -20.45 -6.82
C GLU A 19 27.03 -18.94 -6.56
N SER A 20 28.20 -18.42 -6.98
CA SER A 20 28.49 -16.98 -6.82
C SER A 20 27.63 -16.06 -7.70
N LEU A 21 27.00 -16.61 -8.75
CA LEU A 21 26.19 -15.88 -9.72
C LEU A 21 24.68 -16.05 -9.50
N ILE A 22 24.26 -17.01 -8.69
CA ILE A 22 22.83 -17.35 -8.52
C ILE A 22 22.01 -16.16 -8.01
N SER A 23 22.48 -15.46 -6.98
CA SER A 23 21.78 -14.30 -6.44
C SER A 23 21.64 -13.19 -7.49
N THR A 24 22.73 -12.87 -8.19
CA THR A 24 22.72 -11.88 -9.27
C THR A 24 21.80 -12.28 -10.42
N ALA A 25 21.77 -13.58 -10.75
CA ALA A 25 20.86 -14.09 -11.78
C ALA A 25 19.39 -13.98 -11.35
N ALA A 26 19.10 -14.23 -10.08
CA ALA A 26 17.75 -14.09 -9.52
C ALA A 26 17.26 -12.63 -9.59
N ASP A 27 18.10 -11.67 -9.18
CA ASP A 27 17.79 -10.25 -9.22
C ASP A 27 17.55 -9.77 -10.67
N LEU A 28 18.45 -10.14 -11.59
CA LEU A 28 18.29 -9.81 -13.01
C LEU A 28 17.03 -10.43 -13.63
N LEU A 29 16.76 -11.70 -13.32
CA LEU A 29 15.56 -12.37 -13.81
C LEU A 29 14.29 -11.67 -13.33
N THR A 30 14.24 -11.30 -12.07
CA THR A 30 13.08 -10.61 -11.47
C THR A 30 12.84 -9.26 -12.14
N ASP A 31 13.89 -8.48 -12.37
CA ASP A 31 13.82 -7.18 -13.02
C ASP A 31 13.36 -7.30 -14.49
N MET A 32 13.99 -8.17 -15.26
CA MET A 32 13.70 -8.33 -16.68
C MET A 32 12.34 -8.98 -16.96
N ALA A 33 11.91 -9.92 -16.11
CA ALA A 33 10.64 -10.62 -16.28
C ALA A 33 9.41 -9.70 -16.07
N ALA A 34 9.58 -8.54 -15.47
CA ALA A 34 8.52 -7.53 -15.39
C ALA A 34 8.01 -7.12 -16.80
N GLU A 35 8.90 -7.08 -17.80
CA GLU A 35 8.53 -6.80 -19.21
C GLU A 35 7.71 -7.94 -19.84
N CYS A 36 7.74 -9.14 -19.26
CA CYS A 36 6.93 -10.29 -19.68
C CYS A 36 5.58 -10.37 -18.98
N GLY A 37 5.21 -9.35 -18.19
CA GLY A 37 3.93 -9.24 -17.48
C GLY A 37 3.94 -9.82 -16.06
N PHE A 38 5.12 -10.12 -15.48
CA PHE A 38 5.22 -10.54 -14.07
C PHE A 38 5.12 -9.34 -13.14
N GLU A 39 4.26 -9.45 -12.12
CA GLU A 39 3.99 -8.39 -11.15
C GLU A 39 4.59 -8.67 -9.76
N ALA A 40 4.81 -9.93 -9.44
CA ALA A 40 5.33 -10.34 -8.14
C ALA A 40 6.17 -11.60 -8.24
N PHE A 41 7.15 -11.69 -7.33
CA PHE A 41 8.00 -12.87 -7.18
C PHE A 41 8.07 -13.30 -5.72
N THR A 42 8.17 -14.61 -5.50
CA THR A 42 8.42 -15.23 -4.19
C THR A 42 9.52 -16.29 -4.33
N GLY A 43 10.13 -16.66 -3.21
CA GLY A 43 11.24 -17.61 -3.19
C GLY A 43 12.59 -16.91 -3.03
N GLU A 44 13.64 -17.69 -2.93
CA GLU A 44 14.99 -17.19 -2.69
C GLU A 44 16.00 -17.93 -3.57
N ASN A 45 17.04 -17.21 -3.96
CA ASN A 45 18.22 -17.75 -4.67
C ASN A 45 17.87 -18.50 -5.96
N ASN A 46 17.97 -19.84 -5.94
CA ASN A 46 17.89 -20.68 -7.13
C ASN A 46 16.48 -21.17 -7.48
N GLU A 47 15.49 -20.88 -6.65
CA GLU A 47 14.09 -21.23 -6.89
C GLU A 47 13.19 -20.01 -6.67
N LEU A 48 12.73 -19.41 -7.78
CA LEU A 48 11.80 -18.30 -7.77
C LEU A 48 10.44 -18.73 -8.32
N THR A 49 9.39 -18.12 -7.79
CA THR A 49 8.04 -18.26 -8.33
C THR A 49 7.53 -16.88 -8.69
N GLY A 50 7.29 -16.65 -9.98
CA GLY A 50 6.73 -15.42 -10.52
C GLY A 50 5.23 -15.55 -10.79
N TYR A 51 4.50 -14.44 -10.63
CA TYR A 51 3.06 -14.34 -10.87
C TYR A 51 2.78 -13.27 -11.92
N ALA A 52 2.00 -13.64 -12.95
CA ALA A 52 1.59 -12.73 -14.03
C ALA A 52 0.10 -12.86 -14.28
N GLN A 53 -0.59 -11.76 -14.52
CA GLN A 53 -1.99 -11.81 -14.96
C GLN A 53 -2.09 -12.51 -16.31
N VAL A 54 -3.11 -13.37 -16.47
CA VAL A 54 -3.32 -14.14 -17.71
C VAL A 54 -3.39 -13.24 -18.95
N ASP A 55 -3.99 -12.06 -18.82
CA ASP A 55 -4.17 -11.11 -19.91
C ASP A 55 -2.89 -10.31 -20.23
N LEU A 56 -1.89 -10.28 -19.34
CA LEU A 56 -0.63 -9.53 -19.47
C LEU A 56 0.59 -10.44 -19.71
N TYR A 57 0.46 -11.74 -19.46
CA TYR A 57 1.55 -12.69 -19.60
C TYR A 57 1.95 -12.90 -21.05
N ASP A 58 3.20 -12.61 -21.35
CA ASP A 58 3.81 -12.83 -22.67
C ASP A 58 4.80 -14.00 -22.64
N GLN A 59 4.32 -15.18 -23.08
CA GLN A 59 5.11 -16.40 -23.15
C GLN A 59 6.26 -16.28 -24.16
N GLU A 60 6.09 -15.55 -25.26
CA GLU A 60 7.12 -15.41 -26.29
C GLU A 60 8.23 -14.50 -25.81
N ALA A 61 7.88 -13.39 -25.18
CA ALA A 61 8.85 -12.51 -24.53
C ALA A 61 9.65 -13.24 -23.44
N LEU A 62 9.00 -14.08 -22.62
CA LEU A 62 9.68 -14.86 -21.60
C LEU A 62 10.66 -15.88 -22.20
N ASN A 63 10.26 -16.58 -23.29
CA ASN A 63 11.18 -17.51 -23.98
C ASN A 63 12.43 -16.79 -24.48
N ASN A 64 12.25 -15.65 -25.14
CA ASN A 64 13.35 -14.85 -25.67
C ASN A 64 14.26 -14.34 -24.53
N LEU A 65 13.68 -13.89 -23.42
CA LEU A 65 14.43 -13.44 -22.24
C LEU A 65 15.32 -14.56 -21.69
N ILE A 66 14.81 -15.80 -21.59
CA ILE A 66 15.57 -16.95 -21.08
C ILE A 66 16.66 -17.37 -22.07
N GLU A 67 16.38 -17.39 -23.38
CA GLU A 67 17.36 -17.76 -24.42
C GLU A 67 18.50 -16.72 -24.52
N GLU A 68 18.19 -15.44 -24.38
CA GLU A 68 19.13 -14.33 -24.49
C GLU A 68 19.60 -13.80 -23.12
N PHE A 69 19.44 -14.59 -22.04
CA PHE A 69 19.76 -14.14 -20.69
C PHE A 69 21.19 -13.63 -20.58
N PRO A 70 21.42 -12.40 -20.08
CA PRO A 70 22.71 -11.70 -20.26
C PRO A 70 23.85 -12.28 -19.40
N LEU A 71 23.54 -13.10 -18.37
CA LEU A 71 24.53 -13.63 -17.44
C LEU A 71 25.01 -15.02 -17.88
N LYS A 72 26.28 -15.11 -18.31
CA LYS A 72 26.89 -16.37 -18.67
C LYS A 72 27.30 -17.20 -17.43
N GLY A 73 27.18 -18.51 -17.50
CA GLY A 73 27.54 -19.43 -16.41
C GLY A 73 26.34 -19.84 -15.53
N VAL A 74 25.16 -19.40 -15.88
CA VAL A 74 23.88 -19.86 -15.29
C VAL A 74 22.96 -20.38 -16.39
N THR A 75 22.11 -21.32 -16.01
CA THR A 75 21.03 -21.86 -16.84
C THR A 75 19.72 -21.66 -16.09
N ILE A 76 18.73 -21.08 -16.76
CA ILE A 76 17.40 -20.85 -16.18
C ILE A 76 16.42 -21.78 -16.90
N THR A 77 15.68 -22.54 -16.12
CA THR A 77 14.56 -23.35 -16.61
C THR A 77 13.30 -22.89 -15.90
N TYR A 78 12.14 -23.03 -16.56
CA TYR A 78 10.90 -22.66 -15.92
C TYR A 78 9.72 -23.54 -16.33
N THR A 79 8.69 -23.52 -15.52
CA THR A 79 7.39 -24.16 -15.80
C THR A 79 6.28 -23.22 -15.41
N THR A 80 5.36 -22.95 -16.36
CA THR A 80 4.19 -22.11 -16.12
C THR A 80 2.95 -22.97 -16.02
N LYS A 81 2.12 -22.71 -15.04
CA LYS A 81 0.77 -23.27 -14.91
C LYS A 81 -0.20 -22.16 -14.54
N LYS A 82 -1.47 -22.35 -14.86
CA LYS A 82 -2.50 -21.47 -14.35
C LYS A 82 -2.50 -21.59 -12.83
N ALA A 83 -2.33 -20.48 -12.14
CA ALA A 83 -2.39 -20.48 -10.68
C ALA A 83 -3.75 -21.03 -10.25
N PRO A 84 -3.79 -21.95 -9.27
CA PRO A 84 -5.05 -22.36 -8.71
C PRO A 84 -5.76 -21.10 -8.21
N ASN A 85 -7.06 -21.01 -8.51
CA ASN A 85 -7.86 -19.86 -8.16
C ASN A 85 -8.16 -19.87 -6.63
N GLU A 86 -7.12 -20.08 -5.87
CA GLU A 86 -7.14 -20.04 -4.40
C GLU A 86 -6.77 -18.62 -4.00
N ASN A 87 -7.61 -18.04 -3.18
CA ASN A 87 -7.31 -16.78 -2.53
C ASN A 87 -6.06 -16.99 -1.64
N TRP A 88 -4.89 -16.61 -2.15
CA TRP A 88 -3.60 -16.73 -1.43
C TRP A 88 -3.62 -15.96 -0.12
N ASN A 89 -4.45 -14.93 -0.04
CA ASN A 89 -4.68 -14.19 1.19
C ASN A 89 -5.57 -14.97 2.17
N LYS A 90 -6.27 -16.03 1.72
CA LYS A 90 -7.23 -16.74 2.56
C LYS A 90 -6.61 -17.34 3.82
N GLN A 91 -5.41 -17.88 3.74
CA GLN A 91 -4.69 -18.36 4.94
C GLN A 91 -4.30 -17.20 5.89
N TRP A 92 -3.95 -16.05 5.34
CA TRP A 92 -3.69 -14.83 6.10
C TRP A 92 -4.99 -14.23 6.63
N GLU A 93 -6.01 -14.21 5.81
CA GLU A 93 -7.36 -13.74 6.16
C GLU A 93 -8.03 -14.64 7.21
N ASP A 94 -7.77 -15.95 7.18
CA ASP A 94 -8.35 -16.93 8.14
C ASP A 94 -7.56 -16.99 9.46
N ASN A 95 -6.27 -16.65 9.49
CA ASN A 95 -5.45 -16.65 10.71
C ASN A 95 -5.61 -15.37 11.54
N GLY A 96 -6.03 -14.28 10.92
CA GLY A 96 -6.16 -12.97 11.57
C GLY A 96 -4.84 -12.39 12.08
N PHE A 97 -4.94 -11.34 12.88
CA PHE A 97 -3.81 -10.72 13.56
C PHE A 97 -4.16 -10.36 15.01
N ASP A 98 -3.16 -10.42 15.89
CA ASP A 98 -3.31 -9.97 17.26
C ASP A 98 -3.57 -8.47 17.34
N PRO A 99 -4.29 -7.98 18.39
CA PRO A 99 -4.53 -6.55 18.56
C PRO A 99 -3.24 -5.72 18.51
N ILE A 100 -3.22 -4.69 17.68
CA ILE A 100 -2.05 -3.84 17.46
C ILE A 100 -2.21 -2.58 18.29
N GLU A 101 -1.39 -2.44 19.31
CA GLU A 101 -1.38 -1.27 20.18
C GLU A 101 -0.52 -0.16 19.57
N ILE A 102 -1.09 1.04 19.42
CA ILE A 102 -0.37 2.22 18.93
C ILE A 102 -0.34 3.26 20.07
N GLY A 103 0.74 3.23 20.82
CA GLY A 103 0.89 4.02 22.03
C GLY A 103 -0.21 3.70 23.04
N ASP A 104 -0.63 4.73 23.78
CA ASP A 104 -1.70 4.66 24.79
C ASP A 104 -3.06 5.16 24.26
N LYS A 105 -3.18 5.40 22.96
CA LYS A 105 -4.32 6.12 22.37
C LYS A 105 -5.16 5.29 21.41
N CYS A 106 -4.59 4.31 20.73
CA CYS A 106 -5.28 3.56 19.68
C CYS A 106 -4.95 2.07 19.72
N VAL A 107 -5.94 1.23 19.45
CA VAL A 107 -5.77 -0.20 19.22
C VAL A 107 -6.48 -0.59 17.93
N ILE A 108 -5.81 -1.37 17.09
CA ILE A 108 -6.37 -1.91 15.85
C ILE A 108 -6.68 -3.38 16.09
N TYR A 109 -7.91 -3.77 15.79
CA TYR A 109 -8.43 -5.12 15.96
C TYR A 109 -8.76 -5.76 14.62
N ASP A 110 -8.56 -7.06 14.53
CA ASP A 110 -9.07 -7.87 13.42
C ASP A 110 -10.57 -8.09 13.58
N ALA A 111 -11.36 -7.50 12.71
CA ALA A 111 -12.81 -7.53 12.77
C ALA A 111 -13.43 -8.91 12.44
N LYS A 112 -12.65 -9.85 11.88
CA LYS A 112 -13.10 -11.24 11.68
C LYS A 112 -13.13 -12.05 12.99
N HIS A 113 -12.24 -11.72 13.92
CA HIS A 113 -12.00 -12.52 15.13
C HIS A 113 -12.43 -11.81 16.41
N THR A 114 -12.92 -10.57 16.30
CA THR A 114 -13.32 -9.76 17.44
C THR A 114 -14.43 -8.78 17.06
N THR A 115 -15.31 -8.48 17.99
CA THR A 115 -16.42 -7.54 17.78
C THR A 115 -16.24 -6.26 18.60
N PRO A 116 -16.81 -5.12 18.16
CA PRO A 116 -16.75 -3.87 18.91
C PRO A 116 -17.29 -3.99 20.35
N GLU A 117 -18.29 -4.84 20.56
CA GLU A 117 -18.95 -5.05 21.86
C GLU A 117 -18.01 -5.67 22.91
N GLU A 118 -17.00 -6.43 22.48
CA GLU A 118 -16.00 -7.08 23.36
C GLU A 118 -14.98 -6.09 23.92
N HIS A 119 -14.90 -4.87 23.37
CA HIS A 119 -13.89 -3.86 23.71
C HIS A 119 -14.47 -2.54 24.23
N THR A 120 -15.68 -2.52 24.73
CA THR A 120 -16.36 -1.31 25.22
C THR A 120 -15.67 -0.69 26.45
N ASP A 121 -14.92 -1.48 27.21
CA ASP A 121 -14.22 -1.04 28.42
C ASP A 121 -12.84 -0.40 28.11
N ASP A 122 -12.32 -0.55 26.88
CA ASP A 122 -11.08 0.09 26.47
C ASP A 122 -11.32 1.59 26.19
N LYS A 123 -10.62 2.44 26.94
CA LYS A 123 -10.71 3.90 26.79
C LYS A 123 -9.95 4.42 25.58
N ARG A 124 -9.14 3.59 24.96
CA ARG A 124 -8.40 3.92 23.73
C ARG A 124 -9.36 3.89 22.55
N MET A 125 -8.98 4.61 21.49
CA MET A 125 -9.70 4.55 20.22
C MET A 125 -9.54 3.16 19.61
N SER A 126 -10.65 2.44 19.46
CA SER A 126 -10.68 1.12 18.84
C SER A 126 -10.97 1.26 17.33
N ILE A 127 -10.14 0.63 16.51
CA ILE A 127 -10.27 0.55 15.05
C ILE A 127 -10.45 -0.93 14.68
N PHE A 128 -11.50 -1.25 13.95
CA PHE A 128 -11.81 -2.60 13.49
C PHE A 128 -11.53 -2.72 12.00
N ILE A 129 -10.62 -3.60 11.61
CA ILE A 129 -10.23 -3.81 10.21
C ILE A 129 -10.47 -5.25 9.81
N GLU A 130 -11.25 -5.44 8.78
CA GLU A 130 -11.37 -6.69 8.04
C GLU A 130 -10.63 -6.53 6.72
N ALA A 131 -9.45 -7.14 6.57
CA ALA A 131 -8.71 -7.10 5.32
C ALA A 131 -9.27 -8.16 4.36
N GLN A 132 -9.92 -7.69 3.29
CA GLN A 132 -10.42 -8.52 2.21
C GLN A 132 -9.67 -8.16 0.93
N GLN A 133 -8.63 -8.91 0.59
CA GLN A 133 -7.81 -8.69 -0.61
C GLN A 133 -7.25 -7.26 -0.76
N ALA A 134 -7.19 -6.49 0.33
CA ALA A 134 -6.69 -5.12 0.37
C ALA A 134 -5.48 -5.02 1.28
N PHE A 135 -4.53 -4.15 0.92
CA PHE A 135 -3.35 -3.85 1.73
C PHE A 135 -3.71 -2.91 2.90
N GLY A 136 -3.01 -3.02 4.03
CA GLY A 136 -3.16 -2.08 5.16
C GLY A 136 -3.93 -2.63 6.35
N THR A 137 -3.61 -3.84 6.84
CA THR A 137 -4.17 -4.42 8.07
C THR A 137 -3.82 -3.63 9.34
N GLY A 138 -2.82 -2.75 9.27
CA GLY A 138 -2.24 -2.07 10.44
C GLY A 138 -1.02 -2.77 11.01
N THR A 139 -0.70 -4.00 10.59
CA THR A 139 0.47 -4.76 11.08
C THR A 139 1.78 -4.14 10.62
N HIS A 140 1.78 -3.46 9.47
CA HIS A 140 2.99 -2.88 8.89
C HIS A 140 3.44 -1.61 9.62
N GLU A 141 4.74 -1.45 9.80
CA GLU A 141 5.38 -0.34 10.50
C GLU A 141 4.99 1.04 9.94
N THR A 142 4.84 1.15 8.62
CA THR A 142 4.48 2.39 7.94
C THR A 142 3.09 2.88 8.33
N THR A 143 2.11 1.98 8.40
CA THR A 143 0.75 2.27 8.84
C THR A 143 0.75 2.73 10.30
N GLN A 144 1.47 2.00 11.15
CA GLN A 144 1.55 2.32 12.59
C GLN A 144 2.15 3.71 12.83
N MET A 145 3.20 4.10 12.10
CA MET A 145 3.80 5.44 12.21
C MET A 145 2.84 6.55 11.82
N ILE A 146 2.06 6.38 10.74
CA ILE A 146 1.06 7.39 10.35
C ILE A 146 -0.07 7.46 11.37
N VAL A 147 -0.59 6.33 11.85
CA VAL A 147 -1.63 6.31 12.89
C VAL A 147 -1.13 6.98 14.18
N GLU A 148 0.09 6.70 14.62
CA GLU A 148 0.70 7.37 15.76
C GLU A 148 0.79 8.89 15.56
N GLN A 149 1.20 9.33 14.37
CA GLN A 149 1.22 10.77 14.02
C GLN A 149 -0.18 11.38 14.08
N LEU A 150 -1.19 10.73 13.51
CA LEU A 150 -2.58 11.19 13.51
C LEU A 150 -3.15 11.32 14.93
N THR A 151 -2.87 10.36 15.83
CA THR A 151 -3.36 10.42 17.23
C THR A 151 -2.76 11.58 18.04
N GLY A 152 -1.69 12.20 17.53
CA GLY A 152 -1.10 13.42 18.09
C GLY A 152 -1.65 14.72 17.52
N MET A 153 -2.53 14.66 16.50
CA MET A 153 -3.07 15.82 15.79
C MET A 153 -4.50 16.17 16.23
N ASN A 154 -4.87 17.43 16.08
CA ASN A 154 -6.27 17.83 16.19
C ASN A 154 -6.90 17.84 14.79
N LEU A 155 -7.73 16.86 14.50
CA LEU A 155 -8.41 16.70 13.21
C LEU A 155 -9.86 17.20 13.23
N LYS A 156 -10.32 17.75 14.35
CA LYS A 156 -11.67 18.28 14.45
C LYS A 156 -11.93 19.34 13.36
N ASP A 157 -13.04 19.19 12.65
CA ASP A 157 -13.48 20.08 11.57
C ASP A 157 -12.47 20.18 10.39
N LYS A 158 -11.62 19.16 10.19
CA LYS A 158 -10.62 19.08 9.12
C LYS A 158 -11.09 18.23 7.96
N ASN A 159 -10.72 18.63 6.74
CA ASN A 159 -10.85 17.81 5.54
C ASN A 159 -9.56 17.02 5.32
N VAL A 160 -9.69 15.73 5.16
CA VAL A 160 -8.56 14.79 5.01
C VAL A 160 -8.66 14.07 3.66
N LEU A 161 -7.51 13.91 3.00
CA LEU A 161 -7.37 13.09 1.80
C LEU A 161 -6.54 11.85 2.15
N ASP A 162 -7.00 10.66 1.75
CA ASP A 162 -6.30 9.38 1.91
C ASP A 162 -5.99 8.77 0.53
N CYS A 163 -4.73 8.81 0.14
CA CYS A 163 -4.23 8.45 -1.19
C CYS A 163 -3.72 7.00 -1.19
N GLY A 164 -4.33 6.11 -2.00
CA GLY A 164 -4.05 4.69 -1.97
C GLY A 164 -4.55 4.07 -0.66
N CYS A 165 -5.86 4.16 -0.44
CA CYS A 165 -6.46 3.93 0.88
C CYS A 165 -6.44 2.46 1.34
N GLY A 166 -6.32 1.47 0.43
CA GLY A 166 -6.29 0.06 0.77
C GLY A 166 -7.49 -0.39 1.61
N THR A 167 -7.26 -0.79 2.87
CA THR A 167 -8.33 -1.12 3.82
C THR A 167 -9.09 0.09 4.35
N GLY A 168 -8.63 1.31 4.07
CA GLY A 168 -9.18 2.55 4.57
C GLY A 168 -8.74 2.94 5.99
N ILE A 169 -7.82 2.21 6.59
CA ILE A 169 -7.45 2.38 8.01
C ILE A 169 -7.05 3.82 8.35
N LEU A 170 -6.29 4.52 7.50
CA LEU A 170 -5.82 5.88 7.78
C LEU A 170 -6.97 6.88 7.74
N GLY A 171 -7.84 6.80 6.72
CA GLY A 171 -9.05 7.60 6.62
C GLY A 171 -10.03 7.35 7.78
N ILE A 172 -10.18 6.09 8.21
CA ILE A 172 -11.03 5.70 9.35
C ILE A 172 -10.48 6.31 10.65
N VAL A 173 -9.17 6.22 10.90
CA VAL A 173 -8.52 6.86 12.05
C VAL A 173 -8.76 8.36 12.02
N ALA A 174 -8.60 9.01 10.87
CA ALA A 174 -8.83 10.46 10.74
C ALA A 174 -10.30 10.83 11.06
N ALA A 175 -11.27 10.08 10.54
CA ALA A 175 -12.69 10.29 10.82
C ALA A 175 -13.02 10.11 12.31
N LYS A 176 -12.50 9.06 12.96
CA LYS A 176 -12.66 8.84 14.41
C LYS A 176 -11.99 9.92 15.27
N LEU A 177 -10.96 10.58 14.77
CA LEU A 177 -10.33 11.75 15.41
C LEU A 177 -11.10 13.07 15.18
N GLY A 178 -12.25 13.01 14.49
CA GLY A 178 -13.17 14.14 14.31
C GLY A 178 -12.98 14.90 13.00
N ALA A 179 -12.33 14.32 12.00
CA ALA A 179 -12.32 14.89 10.65
C ALA A 179 -13.76 15.11 10.16
N GLU A 180 -14.05 16.29 9.60
CA GLU A 180 -15.37 16.61 9.07
C GLU A 180 -15.67 15.77 7.84
N LYS A 181 -14.68 15.67 6.95
CA LYS A 181 -14.79 14.91 5.72
C LYS A 181 -13.46 14.22 5.40
N VAL A 182 -13.55 12.98 5.00
CA VAL A 182 -12.45 12.22 4.42
C VAL A 182 -12.81 11.88 2.98
N VAL A 183 -11.91 12.17 2.05
CA VAL A 183 -11.96 11.64 0.70
C VAL A 183 -10.84 10.62 0.59
N ALA A 184 -11.16 9.41 0.17
CA ALA A 184 -10.20 8.34 -0.02
C ALA A 184 -10.24 7.86 -1.48
N TYR A 185 -9.12 7.44 -2.04
CA TYR A 185 -9.12 6.80 -3.35
C TYR A 185 -8.10 5.67 -3.44
N ASP A 186 -8.41 4.70 -4.31
CA ASP A 186 -7.51 3.63 -4.67
C ASP A 186 -7.69 3.22 -6.14
N ILE A 187 -6.64 2.73 -6.78
CA ILE A 187 -6.67 2.20 -8.15
C ILE A 187 -7.31 0.82 -8.21
N ASP A 188 -7.35 0.12 -7.08
CA ASP A 188 -7.92 -1.21 -6.95
C ASP A 188 -9.36 -1.15 -6.45
N GLU A 189 -10.29 -1.71 -7.22
CA GLU A 189 -11.71 -1.75 -6.87
C GLU A 189 -11.99 -2.52 -5.57
N TRP A 190 -11.19 -3.55 -5.27
CA TRP A 190 -11.33 -4.30 -4.01
C TRP A 190 -10.95 -3.43 -2.80
N SER A 191 -9.92 -2.65 -2.92
CA SER A 191 -9.51 -1.67 -1.90
C SER A 191 -10.62 -0.64 -1.65
N VAL A 192 -11.26 -0.14 -2.72
CA VAL A 192 -12.39 0.79 -2.62
C VAL A 192 -13.56 0.18 -1.84
N GLU A 193 -13.97 -1.06 -2.20
CA GLU A 193 -15.07 -1.73 -1.52
C GLU A 193 -14.69 -2.12 -0.09
N ASN A 194 -13.45 -2.53 0.15
CA ASN A 194 -12.97 -2.87 1.50
C ASN A 194 -12.92 -1.63 2.40
N THR A 195 -12.47 -0.48 1.89
CA THR A 195 -12.53 0.81 2.61
C THR A 195 -13.96 1.16 3.04
N LYS A 196 -14.95 1.04 2.14
CA LYS A 196 -16.36 1.30 2.46
C LYS A 196 -16.90 0.37 3.52
N HIS A 197 -16.56 -0.93 3.41
CA HIS A 197 -16.93 -1.93 4.40
C HIS A 197 -16.35 -1.59 5.78
N ASN A 198 -15.05 -1.36 5.87
CA ASN A 198 -14.37 -1.02 7.11
C ASN A 198 -14.85 0.32 7.70
N ALA A 199 -15.15 1.31 6.88
CA ALA A 199 -15.74 2.57 7.34
C ALA A 199 -17.10 2.35 8.01
N THR A 200 -17.91 1.42 7.47
CA THR A 200 -19.20 1.03 8.06
C THR A 200 -19.00 0.30 9.38
N LEU A 201 -18.08 -0.67 9.45
CA LEU A 201 -17.74 -1.40 10.69
C LEU A 201 -17.33 -0.45 11.82
N ASN A 202 -16.64 0.63 11.48
CA ASN A 202 -16.17 1.63 12.43
C ASN A 202 -17.18 2.76 12.71
N CYS A 203 -18.39 2.71 12.14
CA CYS A 203 -19.45 3.71 12.28
C CYS A 203 -19.02 5.12 11.80
N VAL A 204 -18.16 5.22 10.77
CA VAL A 204 -17.69 6.47 10.18
C VAL A 204 -17.98 6.59 8.68
N GLY A 205 -18.79 5.69 8.11
CA GLY A 205 -19.08 5.64 6.67
C GLY A 205 -19.67 6.94 6.11
N GLU A 206 -20.43 7.70 6.90
CA GLU A 206 -21.01 8.99 6.47
C GLU A 206 -19.95 10.11 6.32
N HIS A 207 -18.78 9.95 6.94
CA HIS A 207 -17.67 10.90 6.88
C HIS A 207 -16.67 10.59 5.76
N ILE A 208 -16.75 9.41 5.12
CA ILE A 208 -15.73 8.94 4.15
C ILE A 208 -16.36 8.73 2.79
N ASP A 209 -15.93 9.51 1.81
CA ASP A 209 -16.20 9.28 0.39
C ASP A 209 -15.05 8.50 -0.23
N VAL A 210 -15.33 7.37 -0.87
CA VAL A 210 -14.31 6.52 -1.49
C VAL A 210 -14.47 6.52 -3.00
N LEU A 211 -13.38 6.86 -3.72
CA LEU A 211 -13.33 6.97 -5.17
C LEU A 211 -12.45 5.87 -5.76
N HIS A 212 -12.85 5.32 -6.90
CA HIS A 212 -12.02 4.40 -7.66
C HIS A 212 -11.21 5.18 -8.71
N GLY A 213 -9.88 5.08 -8.66
CA GLY A 213 -8.96 5.72 -9.60
C GLY A 213 -7.61 6.06 -8.97
N ASN A 214 -6.74 6.67 -9.75
CA ASN A 214 -5.44 7.19 -9.33
C ASN A 214 -5.55 8.69 -8.96
N ALA A 215 -4.42 9.37 -8.73
CA ALA A 215 -4.39 10.79 -8.36
C ALA A 215 -5.14 11.74 -9.34
N THR A 216 -5.42 11.30 -10.57
CA THR A 216 -6.21 12.10 -11.53
C THR A 216 -7.65 12.34 -11.08
N VAL A 217 -8.18 11.59 -10.09
CA VAL A 217 -9.49 11.87 -9.48
C VAL A 217 -9.50 13.25 -8.80
N LEU A 218 -8.32 13.81 -8.51
CA LEU A 218 -8.14 15.13 -7.89
C LEU A 218 -8.14 16.28 -8.91
N ASN A 219 -8.16 16.03 -10.23
CA ASN A 219 -8.01 17.06 -11.28
C ASN A 219 -9.01 18.23 -11.19
N HIS A 220 -10.10 18.08 -10.47
CA HIS A 220 -11.11 19.15 -10.28
C HIS A 220 -11.22 19.59 -8.82
N VAL A 221 -10.29 19.18 -7.97
CA VAL A 221 -10.24 19.51 -6.55
C VAL A 221 -9.07 20.47 -6.33
N SER A 222 -9.30 21.61 -5.74
CA SER A 222 -8.25 22.60 -5.47
C SER A 222 -8.43 23.21 -4.07
N GLY A 223 -7.34 23.21 -3.30
CA GLY A 223 -7.25 23.92 -2.02
C GLY A 223 -8.28 23.51 -0.95
N VAL A 224 -8.68 22.23 -0.92
CA VAL A 224 -9.78 21.72 -0.07
C VAL A 224 -9.28 21.06 1.21
N PHE A 225 -8.15 20.35 1.15
CA PHE A 225 -7.71 19.50 2.25
C PHE A 225 -6.77 20.22 3.23
N ASP A 226 -6.94 19.87 4.51
CA ASP A 226 -6.07 20.29 5.61
C ASP A 226 -4.97 19.28 5.90
N VAL A 227 -5.25 18.00 5.63
CA VAL A 227 -4.30 16.89 5.81
C VAL A 227 -4.39 15.98 4.60
N VAL A 228 -3.24 15.57 4.09
CA VAL A 228 -3.11 14.56 3.02
C VAL A 228 -2.26 13.42 3.55
N LEU A 229 -2.76 12.20 3.38
CA LEU A 229 -2.12 10.95 3.80
C LEU A 229 -1.78 10.13 2.56
N ALA A 230 -0.56 9.58 2.51
CA ALA A 230 -0.18 8.66 1.45
C ALA A 230 0.80 7.61 1.98
N ASN A 231 0.32 6.37 2.10
CA ASN A 231 1.14 5.21 2.48
C ASN A 231 1.35 4.32 1.26
N ILE A 232 2.11 4.80 0.30
CA ILE A 232 2.33 4.18 -1.01
C ILE A 232 3.81 4.21 -1.37
N ASN A 233 4.22 3.46 -2.41
CA ASN A 233 5.63 3.36 -2.75
C ASN A 233 6.24 4.71 -3.20
N ARG A 234 7.56 4.85 -3.01
CA ARG A 234 8.35 6.05 -3.31
C ARG A 234 8.12 6.61 -4.72
N ASN A 235 8.06 5.75 -5.74
CA ASN A 235 7.97 6.21 -7.13
C ASN A 235 6.61 6.87 -7.41
N ILE A 236 5.53 6.31 -6.86
CA ILE A 236 4.19 6.89 -6.97
C ILE A 236 4.13 8.21 -6.18
N LEU A 237 4.69 8.25 -4.95
CA LEU A 237 4.77 9.49 -4.16
C LEU A 237 5.42 10.63 -4.95
N LEU A 238 6.56 10.37 -5.61
CA LEU A 238 7.26 11.37 -6.41
C LEU A 238 6.47 11.79 -7.65
N ASN A 239 5.78 10.85 -8.28
CA ASN A 239 4.99 11.12 -9.49
C ASN A 239 3.73 11.94 -9.19
N ASP A 240 3.03 11.62 -8.09
CA ASP A 240 1.71 12.18 -7.78
C ASP A 240 1.78 13.41 -6.85
N MET A 241 2.98 13.85 -6.47
CA MET A 241 3.18 14.95 -5.51
C MET A 241 2.58 16.27 -6.00
N GLY A 242 2.62 16.51 -7.33
CA GLY A 242 2.01 17.69 -7.94
C GLY A 242 0.49 17.71 -7.80
N GLU A 243 -0.17 16.57 -8.00
CA GLU A 243 -1.61 16.39 -7.83
C GLU A 243 -2.03 16.57 -6.38
N PHE A 244 -1.24 16.05 -5.44
CA PHE A 244 -1.49 16.26 -4.01
C PHE A 244 -1.47 17.75 -3.67
N CYS A 245 -0.44 18.48 -4.15
CA CYS A 245 -0.31 19.92 -3.90
C CYS A 245 -1.46 20.75 -4.49
N GLN A 246 -2.00 20.37 -5.65
CA GLN A 246 -3.19 21.06 -6.22
C GLN A 246 -4.41 20.95 -5.30
N ALA A 247 -4.58 19.81 -4.61
CA ALA A 247 -5.68 19.59 -3.71
C ALA A 247 -5.48 20.24 -2.31
N MET A 248 -4.25 20.65 -1.99
CA MET A 248 -3.88 21.28 -0.73
C MET A 248 -4.20 22.76 -0.70
N ARG A 249 -4.40 23.28 0.49
CA ARG A 249 -4.40 24.71 0.78
C ARG A 249 -3.16 25.09 1.59
N HIS A 250 -2.82 26.36 1.61
CA HIS A 250 -1.70 26.85 2.39
C HIS A 250 -1.81 26.42 3.87
N GLY A 251 -0.75 25.82 4.39
CA GLY A 251 -0.70 25.26 5.74
C GLY A 251 -1.15 23.78 5.85
N THR A 252 -1.52 23.13 4.74
CA THR A 252 -1.86 21.71 4.73
C THR A 252 -0.67 20.87 5.20
N THR A 253 -0.96 19.84 5.99
CA THR A 253 0.01 18.82 6.41
C THR A 253 -0.06 17.63 5.46
N LEU A 254 1.07 17.27 4.85
CA LEU A 254 1.23 16.03 4.10
C LEU A 254 1.99 15.02 4.95
N ILE A 255 1.45 13.81 5.10
CA ILE A 255 2.09 12.70 5.81
C ILE A 255 2.29 11.56 4.83
N ILE A 256 3.54 11.18 4.59
CA ILE A 256 3.89 10.12 3.66
C ILE A 256 4.69 9.01 4.34
N SER A 257 4.47 7.77 3.88
CA SER A 257 5.24 6.58 4.25
C SER A 257 5.13 5.53 3.11
N GLY A 258 5.69 4.33 3.32
CA GLY A 258 5.76 3.29 2.29
C GLY A 258 7.10 3.29 1.55
N PHE A 259 8.15 3.81 2.19
CA PHE A 259 9.50 3.92 1.66
C PHE A 259 10.56 3.71 2.76
N TYR A 260 11.78 3.44 2.35
CA TYR A 260 12.91 3.21 3.26
C TYR A 260 13.62 4.52 3.63
N LYS A 261 14.41 4.50 4.70
CA LYS A 261 15.21 5.64 5.17
C LYS A 261 16.13 6.21 4.09
N GLU A 262 16.68 5.36 3.24
CA GLU A 262 17.57 5.75 2.15
C GLU A 262 16.87 6.57 1.06
N ASP A 263 15.54 6.45 0.94
CA ASP A 263 14.75 7.18 -0.05
C ASP A 263 14.43 8.63 0.36
N MET A 264 14.63 8.97 1.63
CA MET A 264 14.20 10.26 2.19
C MET A 264 14.79 11.47 1.48
N ALA A 265 16.08 11.43 1.14
CA ALA A 265 16.74 12.57 0.49
C ALA A 265 16.06 12.87 -0.87
N LEU A 266 15.75 11.83 -1.64
CA LEU A 266 15.09 11.96 -2.93
C LEU A 266 13.66 12.52 -2.80
N LEU A 267 12.92 12.07 -1.75
CA LEU A 267 11.57 12.56 -1.48
C LEU A 267 11.56 14.01 -0.98
N ILE A 268 12.55 14.43 -0.18
CA ILE A 268 12.71 15.83 0.24
C ILE A 268 12.97 16.71 -0.98
N ASP A 269 13.92 16.33 -1.84
CA ASP A 269 14.26 17.09 -3.05
C ASP A 269 13.04 17.18 -4.02
N GLY A 270 12.22 16.13 -4.07
CA GLY A 270 10.97 16.13 -4.82
C GLY A 270 9.93 17.07 -4.22
N ALA A 271 9.74 17.01 -2.92
CA ALA A 271 8.76 17.79 -2.17
C ALA A 271 9.04 19.31 -2.22
N GLU A 272 10.32 19.72 -2.11
CA GLU A 272 10.72 21.12 -2.16
C GLU A 272 10.38 21.80 -3.50
N LYS A 273 10.34 21.05 -4.60
CA LYS A 273 9.93 21.56 -5.91
C LYS A 273 8.45 21.95 -5.98
N HIS A 274 7.68 21.52 -5.00
CA HIS A 274 6.25 21.75 -4.86
C HIS A 274 5.89 22.53 -3.60
N ASP A 275 6.81 23.34 -3.04
CA ASP A 275 6.61 24.15 -1.84
C ASP A 275 6.21 23.35 -0.59
N LEU A 276 6.64 22.08 -0.51
CA LEU A 276 6.48 21.20 0.63
C LEU A 276 7.75 21.18 1.48
N TYR A 277 7.65 21.53 2.74
CA TYR A 277 8.79 21.61 3.67
C TYR A 277 8.70 20.52 4.72
N ASN A 278 9.74 19.69 4.80
CA ASN A 278 9.81 18.62 5.80
C ASN A 278 9.88 19.20 7.22
N THR A 279 9.01 18.74 8.09
CA THR A 279 8.87 19.25 9.47
C THR A 279 9.12 18.19 10.53
N LYS A 280 8.92 16.90 10.19
CA LYS A 280 9.14 15.79 11.13
C LYS A 280 9.45 14.50 10.36
N ASN A 281 10.30 13.67 10.95
CA ASN A 281 10.62 12.34 10.46
C ASN A 281 10.43 11.32 11.59
N MET A 282 9.90 10.16 11.26
CA MET A 282 9.71 9.02 12.15
C MET A 282 10.27 7.77 11.50
N PHE A 283 10.74 6.82 12.34
CA PHE A 283 11.39 5.60 11.86
C PHE A 283 10.92 4.40 12.65
N LYS A 284 10.72 3.28 11.95
CA LYS A 284 10.45 1.98 12.57
C LYS A 284 11.13 0.90 11.72
N GLY A 285 12.11 0.18 12.28
CA GLY A 285 13.00 -0.67 11.48
C GLY A 285 13.70 0.14 10.38
N GLU A 286 13.66 -0.32 9.14
CA GLU A 286 14.22 0.38 7.98
C GLU A 286 13.22 1.36 7.33
N TRP A 287 11.96 1.33 7.74
CA TRP A 287 10.91 2.18 7.21
C TRP A 287 10.95 3.59 7.78
N ALA A 288 10.53 4.54 6.95
CA ALA A 288 10.43 5.94 7.33
C ALA A 288 9.00 6.48 7.10
N CYS A 289 8.64 7.46 7.92
CA CYS A 289 7.46 8.29 7.72
C CYS A 289 7.87 9.75 7.83
N MET A 290 7.43 10.58 6.90
CA MET A 290 7.78 11.99 6.81
C MET A 290 6.53 12.87 6.87
N VAL A 291 6.66 14.00 7.56
CA VAL A 291 5.62 15.02 7.65
C VAL A 291 6.11 16.29 6.97
N PHE A 292 5.31 16.84 6.09
CA PHE A 292 5.59 18.09 5.39
C PHE A 292 4.47 19.11 5.67
N THR A 293 4.82 20.38 5.52
CA THR A 293 3.86 21.48 5.50
C THR A 293 3.93 22.17 4.13
N TYR A 294 2.78 22.37 3.53
CA TYR A 294 2.63 23.11 2.26
C TYR A 294 2.61 24.61 2.53
N LYS A 295 3.47 25.39 1.86
CA LYS A 295 3.59 26.86 2.04
C LYS A 295 3.10 27.64 0.85
#